data_f840e37334405526e18910aa6a4f4968
#
_entry.id   f840e37334405526e18910aa6a4f4968
#
_cell.length_a   1.000
_cell.length_b   1.000
_cell.length_c   1.000
_cell.angle_alpha   90.00
_cell.angle_beta   90.00
_cell.angle_gamma   90.00
#
_symmetry.space_group_name_H-M   'P 1'
#
loop_
_entity.id
_entity.type
_entity.pdbx_description
1 polymer ?
#
loop_
_entity_poly.entity_id
_entity_poly.type
_entity_poly.pdbx_seq_one_letter_code
_entity_poly.pdbx_strand_id
1 'polypeptide(L)'
;MKFYKCDVCGKIVAMVKATDVDTVCCGKPVRELVPGTTDGAKEKHVPVYTVAGDTVTVKVGSAEHPMMDAHRIEWIAIETENGNQRKELKAGDKPEATFALVPCDKVKSVYEYCNLHGLWKA
;
A
#
# COMPACT_ATOMS: atom_id res chain seq x y z
N MET A 1 -4.65 -4.62 -7.88
CA MET A 1 -4.13 -3.21 -8.02
C MET A 1 -2.67 -3.23 -8.43
N LYS A 2 -2.28 -2.28 -9.27
CA LYS A 2 -0.87 -2.07 -9.64
C LYS A 2 -0.44 -0.65 -9.30
N PHE A 3 0.76 -0.53 -8.78
CA PHE A 3 1.39 0.74 -8.43
C PHE A 3 2.72 0.88 -9.16
N TYR A 4 3.04 2.09 -9.56
CA TYR A 4 4.28 2.42 -10.29
C TYR A 4 4.97 3.59 -9.62
N LYS A 5 6.29 3.62 -9.71
CA LYS A 5 7.12 4.68 -9.12
C LYS A 5 8.06 5.27 -10.14
N CYS A 6 8.18 6.59 -10.14
CA CYS A 6 9.25 7.31 -10.82
C CYS A 6 10.51 7.27 -9.95
N ASP A 7 11.58 6.68 -10.45
CA ASP A 7 12.85 6.60 -9.69
C ASP A 7 13.61 7.94 -9.63
N VAL A 8 13.19 8.95 -10.39
CA VAL A 8 13.80 10.28 -10.38
C VAL A 8 13.13 11.19 -9.32
N CYS A 9 11.83 11.39 -9.38
CA CYS A 9 11.12 12.30 -8.47
C CYS A 9 10.38 11.60 -7.31
N GLY A 10 10.33 10.27 -7.30
CA GLY A 10 9.67 9.49 -6.24
C GLY A 10 8.15 9.42 -6.34
N LYS A 11 7.52 10.02 -7.36
CA LYS A 11 6.08 9.97 -7.54
C LYS A 11 5.59 8.53 -7.66
N ILE A 12 4.51 8.20 -6.94
CA ILE A 12 3.83 6.91 -7.03
C ILE A 12 2.46 7.13 -7.65
N VAL A 13 2.10 6.29 -8.62
CA VAL A 13 0.79 6.31 -9.29
C VAL A 13 0.13 4.94 -9.17
N ALA A 14 -1.18 4.94 -8.94
CA ALA A 14 -2.00 3.74 -9.04
C ALA A 14 -2.55 3.64 -10.46
N MET A 15 -2.38 2.50 -11.10
CA MET A 15 -2.86 2.27 -12.47
C MET A 15 -4.31 1.82 -12.44
N VAL A 16 -5.20 2.69 -12.86
CA VAL A 16 -6.65 2.38 -12.93
C VAL A 16 -6.94 1.48 -14.14
N LYS A 17 -6.30 1.78 -15.28
CA LYS A 17 -6.43 0.98 -16.50
C LYS A 17 -5.07 0.89 -17.18
N ALA A 18 -4.55 -0.33 -17.30
CA ALA A 18 -3.29 -0.57 -18.00
C ALA A 18 -3.50 -0.67 -19.52
N THR A 19 -2.50 -0.23 -20.28
CA THR A 19 -2.37 -0.44 -21.72
C THR A 19 -0.94 -0.87 -22.02
N ASP A 20 -0.64 -1.16 -23.29
CA ASP A 20 0.72 -1.54 -23.71
C ASP A 20 1.68 -0.34 -23.85
N VAL A 21 1.20 0.86 -23.54
CA VAL A 21 2.01 2.09 -23.62
C VAL A 21 2.57 2.42 -22.25
N ASP A 22 3.87 2.67 -22.17
CA ASP A 22 4.54 3.06 -20.94
C ASP A 22 4.07 4.44 -20.45
N THR A 23 3.90 4.56 -19.15
CA THR A 23 3.75 5.86 -18.49
C THR A 23 5.15 6.44 -18.25
N VAL A 24 5.39 7.65 -18.72
CA VAL A 24 6.69 8.32 -18.62
C VAL A 24 6.61 9.43 -17.58
N CYS A 25 7.57 9.48 -16.68
CA CYS A 25 7.77 10.56 -15.70
C CYS A 25 9.25 10.92 -15.63
N CYS A 26 9.57 12.21 -15.61
CA CYS A 26 10.96 12.69 -15.63
C CYS A 26 11.80 12.07 -16.77
N GLY A 27 11.21 11.93 -17.95
CA GLY A 27 11.88 11.42 -19.14
C GLY A 27 12.16 9.92 -19.17
N LYS A 28 11.61 9.15 -18.22
CA LYS A 28 11.82 7.70 -18.12
C LYS A 28 10.50 6.97 -17.85
N PRO A 29 10.35 5.72 -18.31
CA PRO A 29 9.23 4.88 -17.91
C PRO A 29 9.21 4.70 -16.40
N VAL A 30 8.02 4.79 -15.81
CA VAL A 30 7.83 4.47 -14.39
C VAL A 30 7.97 2.96 -14.18
N ARG A 31 8.51 2.59 -13.02
CA ARG A 31 8.77 1.19 -12.65
C ARG A 31 7.60 0.62 -11.86
N GLU A 32 7.13 -0.57 -12.21
CA GLU A 32 6.14 -1.27 -11.40
C GLU A 32 6.70 -1.64 -10.03
N LEU A 33 5.95 -1.35 -8.99
CA LEU A 33 6.24 -1.80 -7.63
C LEU A 33 5.67 -3.21 -7.45
N VAL A 34 6.56 -4.20 -7.33
CA VAL A 34 6.17 -5.60 -7.10
C VAL A 34 6.22 -5.87 -5.60
N PRO A 35 5.08 -6.25 -4.96
CA PRO A 35 5.04 -6.46 -3.52
C PRO A 35 6.05 -7.50 -3.03
N GLY A 36 6.71 -7.21 -1.90
CA GLY A 36 7.60 -8.15 -1.22
C GLY A 36 8.90 -8.46 -1.96
N THR A 37 9.33 -7.61 -2.89
CA THR A 37 10.58 -7.81 -3.67
C THR A 37 11.76 -7.00 -3.17
N THR A 38 11.56 -6.18 -2.16
CA THR A 38 12.62 -5.40 -1.53
C THR A 38 13.06 -6.01 -0.20
N ASP A 39 14.28 -5.71 0.24
CA ASP A 39 14.74 -6.13 1.56
C ASP A 39 13.93 -5.45 2.66
N GLY A 40 13.58 -6.23 3.68
CA GLY A 40 12.83 -5.76 4.83
C GLY A 40 12.34 -6.92 5.68
N ALA A 41 12.15 -6.70 6.96
CA ALA A 41 11.61 -7.69 7.87
C ALA A 41 10.12 -7.95 7.56
N LYS A 42 9.77 -9.17 7.19
CA LYS A 42 8.39 -9.53 6.85
C LYS A 42 7.41 -9.26 8.00
N GLU A 43 7.80 -9.58 9.22
CA GLU A 43 7.00 -9.36 10.43
C GLU A 43 6.68 -7.89 10.70
N LYS A 44 7.45 -6.96 10.13
CA LYS A 44 7.23 -5.51 10.25
C LYS A 44 6.53 -4.90 9.04
N HIS A 45 6.46 -5.59 7.91
CA HIS A 45 5.98 -5.04 6.65
C HIS A 45 4.73 -5.72 6.10
N VAL A 46 4.62 -7.05 6.21
CA VAL A 46 3.43 -7.73 5.69
C VAL A 46 2.22 -7.28 6.50
N PRO A 47 1.22 -6.64 5.87
CA PRO A 47 0.03 -6.18 6.59
C PRO A 47 -0.73 -7.34 7.21
N VAL A 48 -1.29 -7.10 8.38
CA VAL A 48 -2.23 -8.01 9.04
C VAL A 48 -3.57 -7.31 9.11
N TYR A 49 -4.64 -7.99 8.71
CA TYR A 49 -5.96 -7.37 8.73
C TYR A 49 -7.04 -8.27 9.30
N THR A 50 -8.08 -7.64 9.82
CA THR A 50 -9.29 -8.30 10.31
C THR A 50 -10.51 -7.64 9.69
N VAL A 51 -11.55 -8.44 9.47
CA VAL A 51 -12.85 -7.96 9.00
C VAL A 51 -13.89 -8.25 10.06
N ALA A 52 -14.56 -7.22 10.55
CA ALA A 52 -15.65 -7.34 11.51
C ALA A 52 -16.87 -6.59 10.96
N GLY A 53 -17.89 -7.31 10.50
CA GLY A 53 -19.03 -6.71 9.81
C GLY A 53 -18.57 -5.96 8.56
N ASP A 54 -18.86 -4.66 8.51
CA ASP A 54 -18.50 -3.78 7.40
C ASP A 54 -17.19 -3.01 7.64
N THR A 55 -16.41 -3.40 8.65
CA THR A 55 -15.18 -2.71 9.04
C THR A 55 -13.95 -3.58 8.80
N VAL A 56 -12.98 -3.06 8.08
CA VAL A 56 -11.67 -3.67 7.87
C VAL A 56 -10.64 -2.88 8.64
N THR A 57 -9.93 -3.55 9.55
CA THR A 57 -8.81 -2.95 10.29
C THR A 57 -7.52 -3.57 9.82
N VAL A 58 -6.58 -2.74 9.36
CA VAL A 58 -5.27 -3.15 8.85
C VAL A 58 -4.19 -2.62 9.77
N LYS A 59 -3.27 -3.47 10.17
CA LYS A 59 -2.06 -3.10 10.93
C LYS A 59 -0.82 -3.52 10.18
N VAL A 60 0.24 -2.71 10.24
CA VAL A 60 1.52 -3.01 9.62
C VAL A 60 2.58 -3.20 10.72
N GLY A 61 3.08 -4.34 10.95
CA GLY A 61 2.78 -5.71 10.53
C GLY A 61 2.39 -6.50 11.77
N SER A 62 2.72 -7.80 11.89
CA SER A 62 2.53 -8.55 13.14
C SER A 62 3.39 -7.98 14.28
N ALA A 63 4.57 -7.44 13.97
CA ALA A 63 5.35 -6.56 14.85
C ALA A 63 5.19 -5.12 14.33
N GLU A 64 4.94 -4.18 15.23
CA GLU A 64 4.64 -2.79 14.85
C GLU A 64 5.78 -2.14 14.06
N HIS A 65 5.44 -1.56 12.90
CA HIS A 65 6.38 -0.83 12.05
C HIS A 65 6.67 0.56 12.63
N PRO A 66 7.92 1.06 12.56
CA PRO A 66 8.22 2.43 12.97
C PRO A 66 7.47 3.46 12.12
N MET A 67 7.17 4.61 12.73
CA MET A 67 6.44 5.73 12.11
C MET A 67 7.18 7.05 12.38
N MET A 68 8.41 7.16 11.85
CA MET A 68 9.26 8.35 11.96
C MET A 68 9.37 9.05 10.61
N ASP A 69 9.80 10.31 10.58
CA ASP A 69 9.99 11.07 9.33
C ASP A 69 10.86 10.33 8.32
N ALA A 70 11.96 9.73 8.78
CA ALA A 70 12.91 9.04 7.93
C ALA A 70 12.49 7.60 7.57
N HIS A 71 11.61 6.99 8.36
CA HIS A 71 11.18 5.60 8.18
C HIS A 71 9.75 5.41 8.65
N ARG A 72 8.82 5.26 7.71
CA ARG A 72 7.40 5.13 8.01
C ARG A 72 6.62 4.41 6.92
N ILE A 73 5.44 3.97 7.28
CA ILE A 73 4.42 3.60 6.31
C ILE A 73 3.77 4.90 5.80
N GLU A 74 3.80 5.11 4.50
CA GLU A 74 3.24 6.31 3.89
C GLU A 74 1.74 6.16 3.59
N TRP A 75 1.31 4.96 3.27
CA TRP A 75 -0.11 4.67 3.01
C TRP A 75 -0.43 3.19 3.12
N ILE A 76 -1.71 2.92 3.35
CA ILE A 76 -2.31 1.59 3.35
C ILE A 76 -3.47 1.61 2.36
N ALA A 77 -3.61 0.57 1.55
CA ALA A 77 -4.70 0.41 0.60
C ALA A 77 -5.34 -0.96 0.69
N ILE A 78 -6.63 -1.03 0.40
CA ILE A 78 -7.35 -2.28 0.24
C ILE A 78 -7.93 -2.37 -1.17
N GLU A 79 -7.91 -3.55 -1.74
CA GLU A 79 -8.66 -3.92 -2.92
C GLU A 79 -9.81 -4.83 -2.50
N THR A 80 -11.01 -4.52 -2.95
CA THR A 80 -12.22 -5.29 -2.69
C THR A 80 -12.80 -5.80 -4.01
N GLU A 81 -13.85 -6.61 -3.95
CA GLU A 81 -14.55 -7.06 -5.16
C GLU A 81 -15.18 -5.91 -5.95
N ASN A 82 -15.56 -4.82 -5.28
CA ASN A 82 -16.28 -3.68 -5.86
C ASN A 82 -15.43 -2.42 -6.04
N GLY A 83 -14.14 -2.46 -5.70
CA GLY A 83 -13.30 -1.28 -5.86
C GLY A 83 -12.06 -1.31 -4.98
N ASN A 84 -11.57 -0.11 -4.63
CA ASN A 84 -10.42 0.03 -3.76
C ASN A 84 -10.51 1.31 -2.92
N GLN A 85 -9.78 1.31 -1.80
CA GLN A 85 -9.67 2.45 -0.91
C GLN A 85 -8.21 2.62 -0.49
N ARG A 86 -7.79 3.84 -0.20
CA ARG A 86 -6.45 4.15 0.29
C ARG A 86 -6.53 5.19 1.40
N LYS A 87 -5.72 5.01 2.44
CA LYS A 87 -5.48 6.01 3.48
C LYS A 87 -4.01 6.36 3.56
N GLU A 88 -3.73 7.65 3.56
CA GLU A 88 -2.41 8.21 3.80
C GLU A 88 -2.12 8.26 5.29
N LEU A 89 -0.86 7.97 5.66
CA LEU A 89 -0.34 8.05 7.01
C LEU A 89 0.81 9.06 7.08
N LYS A 90 0.98 9.65 8.25
CA LYS A 90 2.06 10.60 8.54
C LYS A 90 2.93 10.08 9.66
N ALA A 91 4.14 10.61 9.78
CA ALA A 91 5.00 10.36 10.93
C ALA A 91 4.25 10.68 12.24
N GLY A 92 4.37 9.79 13.21
CA GLY A 92 3.67 9.90 14.50
C GLY A 92 2.28 9.24 14.52
N ASP A 93 1.69 8.93 13.36
CA ASP A 93 0.46 8.13 13.30
C ASP A 93 0.78 6.68 13.71
N LYS A 94 -0.24 5.94 14.13
CA LYS A 94 -0.10 4.49 14.26
C LYS A 94 -0.01 3.86 12.87
N PRO A 95 0.78 2.78 12.66
CA PRO A 95 0.87 2.09 11.37
C PRO A 95 -0.36 1.21 11.14
N GLU A 96 -1.52 1.81 11.15
CA GLU A 96 -2.80 1.13 10.99
C GLU A 96 -3.81 2.02 10.26
N ALA A 97 -4.78 1.39 9.62
CA ALA A 97 -5.90 2.08 8.97
C ALA A 97 -7.16 1.24 9.08
N THR A 98 -8.29 1.93 9.19
CA THR A 98 -9.62 1.32 9.21
C THR A 98 -10.40 1.77 7.98
N PHE A 99 -11.06 0.83 7.31
CA PHE A 99 -11.86 1.06 6.11
C PHE A 99 -13.28 0.56 6.33
N ALA A 100 -14.25 1.26 5.77
CA ALA A 100 -15.64 0.84 5.74
C ALA A 100 -15.94 0.14 4.41
N LEU A 101 -16.66 -0.97 4.47
CA LEU A 101 -17.16 -1.69 3.30
C LEU A 101 -18.67 -1.44 3.14
N VAL A 102 -19.12 -1.38 1.90
CA VAL A 102 -20.56 -1.51 1.63
C VAL A 102 -21.01 -2.95 1.92
N PRO A 103 -22.31 -3.19 2.22
CA PRO A 103 -22.82 -4.53 2.47
C PRO A 103 -22.44 -5.51 1.35
N CYS A 104 -22.03 -6.72 1.72
CA CYS A 104 -21.64 -7.81 0.82
C CYS A 104 -20.33 -7.60 0.04
N ASP A 105 -19.62 -6.53 0.23
CA ASP A 105 -18.28 -6.37 -0.35
C ASP A 105 -17.25 -7.22 0.41
N LYS A 106 -16.20 -7.65 -0.28
CA LYS A 106 -15.16 -8.52 0.28
C LYS A 106 -13.78 -8.03 -0.06
N VAL A 107 -12.88 -8.08 0.92
CA VAL A 107 -11.46 -7.77 0.74
C VAL A 107 -10.80 -8.84 -0.12
N LYS A 108 -10.10 -8.44 -1.16
CA LYS A 108 -9.29 -9.29 -2.03
C LYS A 108 -7.81 -9.23 -1.68
N SER A 109 -7.32 -8.04 -1.38
CA SER A 109 -5.92 -7.79 -1.08
C SER A 109 -5.75 -6.55 -0.22
N VAL A 110 -4.71 -6.55 0.59
CA VAL A 110 -4.29 -5.42 1.40
C VAL A 110 -2.86 -5.07 1.06
N TYR A 111 -2.59 -3.78 0.89
CA TYR A 111 -1.28 -3.26 0.54
C TYR A 111 -0.81 -2.22 1.54
N GLU A 112 0.49 -2.15 1.76
CA GLU A 112 1.13 -1.03 2.43
C GLU A 112 2.38 -0.60 1.68
N TYR A 113 2.77 0.65 1.84
CA TYR A 113 3.99 1.18 1.28
C TYR A 113 4.86 1.83 2.35
N CYS A 114 6.06 1.26 2.53
CA CYS A 114 7.12 1.81 3.37
C CYS A 114 8.06 2.66 2.52
N ASN A 115 8.39 3.88 2.98
CA ASN A 115 9.26 4.77 2.22
C ASN A 115 10.67 4.21 1.97
N LEU A 116 11.17 3.32 2.84
CA LEU A 116 12.48 2.68 2.70
C LEU A 116 12.41 1.27 2.08
N HIS A 117 11.39 0.49 2.40
CA HIS A 117 11.33 -0.94 2.06
C HIS A 117 10.26 -1.29 1.04
N GLY A 118 9.63 -0.30 0.42
CA GLY A 118 8.75 -0.49 -0.72
C GLY A 118 7.36 -1.04 -0.42
N LEU A 119 6.78 -1.71 -1.41
CA LEU A 119 5.40 -2.21 -1.38
C LEU A 119 5.33 -3.63 -0.81
N TRP A 120 4.35 -3.85 0.06
CA TRP A 120 4.06 -5.15 0.65
C TRP A 120 2.57 -5.47 0.53
N LYS A 121 2.24 -6.76 0.58
CA LYS A 121 0.88 -7.25 0.32
C LYS A 121 0.51 -8.41 1.25
N ALA A 122 -0.74 -8.44 1.64
CA ALA A 122 -1.41 -9.59 2.24
C ALA A 122 -2.69 -9.94 1.46
#